data_c6d5cb8771289562f6861d6f1bd4d280
#
_entry.id   c6d5cb8771289562f6861d6f1bd4d280
#
_cell.length_a   1.000
_cell.length_b   1.000
_cell.length_c   1.000
_cell.angle_alpha   90.00
_cell.angle_beta   90.00
_cell.angle_gamma   90.00
#
_symmetry.space_group_name_H-M   'P 1'
#
loop_
_entity.id
_entity.type
_entity.pdbx_description
1 polymer ?
#
loop_
_entity_poly.entity_id
_entity_poly.type
_entity_poly.pdbx_seq_one_letter_code
_entity_poly.pdbx_strand_id
1 'polypeptide(L)'
;MAKNSTVDSIKVRMYRHGFGDCFLLSFFSGEGRVFTLLIDCGIKYNTKSEEVPIAAVIDDLKDTLTREQGGKPELDALVVTHEHWDHVAFFHPTRGGKKNYFADFKIGQIWLAWTEDPDDEEARTINSRL
;
A
#
# COMPACT_ATOMS: atom_id res chain seq x y z
N MET A 1 -15.64 11.59 -18.48
CA MET A 1 -15.97 10.23 -18.93
C MET A 1 -14.74 9.37 -18.72
N ALA A 2 -14.85 8.35 -17.89
CA ALA A 2 -13.82 7.33 -17.84
C ALA A 2 -13.73 6.68 -19.21
N LYS A 3 -12.57 6.79 -19.88
CA LYS A 3 -12.28 5.96 -21.05
C LYS A 3 -12.39 4.53 -20.57
N ASN A 4 -13.22 3.72 -21.21
CA ASN A 4 -13.21 2.26 -21.05
C ASN A 4 -11.85 1.75 -21.55
N SER A 5 -10.84 1.86 -20.70
CA SER A 5 -9.52 1.31 -20.97
C SER A 5 -9.56 -0.15 -20.60
N THR A 6 -9.54 -1.02 -21.60
CA THR A 6 -9.40 -2.46 -21.36
C THR A 6 -7.99 -2.72 -20.83
N VAL A 7 -7.90 -3.32 -19.65
CA VAL A 7 -6.62 -3.77 -19.10
C VAL A 7 -6.17 -4.99 -19.92
N ASP A 8 -4.97 -4.93 -20.47
CA ASP A 8 -4.37 -6.00 -21.27
C ASP A 8 -3.23 -6.71 -20.54
N SER A 9 -2.64 -6.08 -19.54
CA SER A 9 -1.60 -6.68 -18.72
C SER A 9 -1.55 -6.14 -17.30
N ILE A 10 -1.05 -6.99 -16.39
CA ILE A 10 -0.85 -6.66 -14.97
C ILE A 10 0.57 -7.05 -14.58
N LYS A 11 1.29 -6.11 -14.00
CA LYS A 11 2.59 -6.37 -13.38
C LYS A 11 2.44 -6.45 -11.88
N VAL A 12 2.81 -7.58 -11.30
CA VAL A 12 2.82 -7.81 -9.85
C VAL A 12 4.25 -7.74 -9.36
N ARG A 13 4.50 -6.88 -8.38
CA ARG A 13 5.77 -6.77 -7.68
C ARG A 13 5.56 -7.14 -6.22
N MET A 14 6.17 -8.25 -5.81
CA MET A 14 6.20 -8.68 -4.42
C MET A 14 7.54 -8.28 -3.80
N TYR A 15 7.50 -7.54 -2.69
CA TYR A 15 8.70 -7.12 -1.98
C TYR A 15 9.10 -8.16 -0.93
N ARG A 16 10.35 -8.64 -1.01
CA ARG A 16 10.91 -9.63 -0.07
C ARG A 16 11.70 -8.95 1.06
N HIS A 17 11.05 -8.10 1.83
CA HIS A 17 11.69 -7.26 2.84
C HIS A 17 11.67 -7.88 4.25
N GLY A 18 11.43 -9.17 4.37
CA GLY A 18 11.37 -9.91 5.63
C GLY A 18 9.98 -10.44 5.93
N PHE A 19 9.66 -10.63 7.21
CA PHE A 19 8.36 -11.10 7.66
C PHE A 19 7.31 -9.98 7.57
N GLY A 20 6.63 -9.92 6.47
CA GLY A 20 5.54 -8.98 6.21
C GLY A 20 5.16 -8.96 4.74
N ASP A 21 4.04 -8.34 4.45
CA ASP A 21 3.49 -8.27 3.09
C ASP A 21 3.60 -6.86 2.52
N CYS A 22 3.96 -6.78 1.25
CA CYS A 22 3.91 -5.58 0.44
C CYS A 22 3.85 -5.98 -1.04
N PHE A 23 2.72 -5.71 -1.69
CA PHE A 23 2.50 -6.04 -3.10
C PHE A 23 2.09 -4.82 -3.89
N LEU A 24 2.81 -4.51 -4.95
CA LEU A 24 2.43 -3.47 -5.89
C LEU A 24 1.91 -4.10 -7.18
N LEU A 25 0.66 -3.79 -7.54
CA LEU A 25 0.04 -4.17 -8.79
C LEU A 25 -0.07 -2.95 -9.70
N SER A 26 0.47 -3.07 -10.91
CA SER A 26 0.34 -2.04 -11.94
C SER A 26 -0.43 -2.61 -13.13
N PHE A 27 -1.51 -1.95 -13.49
CA PHE A 27 -2.40 -2.34 -14.58
C PHE A 27 -2.09 -1.48 -15.80
N PHE A 28 -2.01 -2.10 -16.97
CA PHE A 28 -1.65 -1.44 -18.20
C PHE A 28 -2.73 -1.63 -19.28
N SER A 29 -2.84 -0.62 -20.15
CA SER A 29 -3.63 -0.66 -21.38
C SER A 29 -2.74 -0.12 -22.51
N GLY A 30 -2.37 -0.98 -23.44
CA GLY A 30 -1.28 -0.69 -24.38
C GLY A 30 0.04 -0.53 -23.61
N GLU A 31 0.81 0.53 -23.90
CA GLU A 31 2.06 0.83 -23.18
C GLU A 31 1.86 1.71 -21.93
N GLY A 32 0.63 2.16 -21.71
CA GLY A 32 0.30 3.10 -20.64
C GLY A 32 -0.17 2.41 -19.37
N ARG A 33 0.35 2.87 -18.21
CA ARG A 33 -0.15 2.45 -16.90
C ARG A 33 -1.46 3.19 -16.61
N VAL A 34 -2.53 2.43 -16.34
CA VAL A 34 -3.89 2.97 -16.14
C VAL A 34 -4.35 2.93 -14.69
N PHE A 35 -3.80 2.03 -13.86
CA PHE A 35 -4.15 1.91 -12.46
C PHE A 35 -3.02 1.32 -11.64
N THR A 36 -2.91 1.72 -10.39
CA THR A 36 -1.92 1.19 -9.43
C THR A 36 -2.59 0.86 -8.11
N LEU A 37 -2.26 -0.31 -7.58
CA LEU A 37 -2.80 -0.82 -6.33
C LEU A 37 -1.65 -1.30 -5.45
N LEU A 38 -1.54 -0.77 -4.23
CA LEU A 38 -0.66 -1.30 -3.20
C LEU A 38 -1.48 -2.11 -2.21
N ILE A 39 -1.07 -3.34 -1.93
CA ILE A 39 -1.70 -4.21 -0.94
C ILE A 39 -0.72 -4.39 0.21
N ASP A 40 -1.07 -3.90 1.36
CA ASP A 40 -0.30 -3.91 2.60
C ASP A 40 1.09 -3.28 2.45
N CYS A 41 1.72 -2.92 3.52
CA CYS A 41 3.14 -2.60 3.62
C CYS A 41 3.55 -2.65 5.09
N GLY A 42 4.09 -3.78 5.51
CA GLY A 42 4.42 -4.00 6.91
C GLY A 42 5.58 -4.95 7.11
N ILE A 43 5.99 -5.06 8.35
CA ILE A 43 6.96 -6.04 8.80
C ILE A 43 6.60 -6.48 10.22
N LYS A 44 6.79 -7.74 10.54
CA LYS A 44 6.54 -8.27 11.88
C LYS A 44 7.31 -7.48 12.95
N TYR A 45 6.64 -7.19 14.04
CA TYR A 45 7.23 -6.46 15.18
C TYR A 45 8.55 -7.12 15.64
N ASN A 46 9.55 -6.30 15.93
CA ASN A 46 10.91 -6.72 16.32
C ASN A 46 11.65 -7.58 15.28
N THR A 47 11.25 -7.56 14.02
CA THR A 47 12.01 -8.16 12.93
C THR A 47 12.52 -7.06 11.99
N LYS A 48 13.58 -7.33 11.27
CA LYS A 48 14.10 -6.50 10.19
C LYS A 48 14.74 -7.38 9.15
N SER A 49 14.72 -6.93 7.91
CA SER A 49 15.49 -7.55 6.86
C SER A 49 16.86 -6.91 6.80
N GLU A 50 17.90 -7.73 6.84
CA GLU A 50 19.28 -7.28 6.62
C GLU A 50 19.59 -7.13 5.13
N GLU A 51 18.91 -7.92 4.27
CA GLU A 51 19.14 -7.93 2.83
C GLU A 51 18.38 -6.85 2.09
N VAL A 52 17.13 -6.59 2.49
CA VAL A 52 16.26 -5.61 1.84
C VAL A 52 15.66 -4.67 2.90
N PRO A 53 16.33 -3.56 3.20
CA PRO A 53 15.82 -2.59 4.16
C PRO A 53 14.55 -1.90 3.63
N ILE A 54 13.66 -1.51 4.54
CA ILE A 54 12.42 -0.82 4.18
C ILE A 54 12.65 0.44 3.35
N ALA A 55 13.72 1.19 3.61
CA ALA A 55 14.04 2.37 2.83
C ALA A 55 14.17 2.06 1.34
N ALA A 56 14.80 0.93 0.99
CA ALA A 56 14.93 0.49 -0.40
C ALA A 56 13.56 0.11 -1.01
N VAL A 57 12.65 -0.48 -0.23
CA VAL A 57 11.28 -0.76 -0.69
C VAL A 57 10.53 0.54 -0.96
N ILE A 58 10.60 1.50 -0.06
CA ILE A 58 9.93 2.80 -0.22
C ILE A 58 10.51 3.58 -1.38
N ASP A 59 11.82 3.58 -1.57
CA ASP A 59 12.46 4.24 -2.69
C ASP A 59 12.03 3.62 -4.03
N ASP A 60 11.98 2.28 -4.12
CA ASP A 60 11.49 1.60 -5.32
C ASP A 60 10.00 1.87 -5.59
N LEU A 61 9.18 1.94 -4.55
CA LEU A 61 7.77 2.35 -4.67
C LEU A 61 7.67 3.78 -5.21
N LYS A 62 8.44 4.72 -4.67
CA LYS A 62 8.45 6.12 -5.13
C LYS A 62 8.86 6.22 -6.59
N ASP A 63 9.95 5.59 -6.97
CA ASP A 63 10.45 5.61 -8.35
C ASP A 63 9.44 5.00 -9.33
N THR A 64 8.82 3.89 -8.93
CA THR A 64 7.83 3.19 -9.77
C THR A 64 6.54 3.99 -9.92
N LEU A 65 6.10 4.68 -8.87
CA LEU A 65 4.80 5.35 -8.81
C LEU A 65 4.83 6.81 -9.25
N THR A 66 6.00 7.42 -9.35
CA THR A 66 6.12 8.78 -9.89
C THR A 66 5.82 8.75 -11.38
N ARG A 67 4.69 9.36 -11.77
CA ARG A 67 4.20 9.36 -13.15
C ARG A 67 4.76 10.52 -13.98
N GLU A 68 5.18 11.58 -13.31
CA GLU A 68 5.71 12.79 -13.92
C GLU A 68 7.06 13.16 -13.30
N GLN A 69 7.95 13.73 -14.08
CA GLN A 69 9.25 14.20 -13.58
C GLN A 69 9.04 15.27 -12.51
N GLY A 70 9.55 15.03 -11.31
CA GLY A 70 9.38 15.92 -10.16
C GLY A 70 8.00 15.86 -9.49
N GLY A 71 7.12 14.96 -9.93
CA GLY A 71 5.82 14.72 -9.33
C GLY A 71 5.91 13.92 -8.02
N LYS A 72 4.76 13.81 -7.33
CA LYS A 72 4.62 12.92 -6.19
C LYS A 72 4.33 11.49 -6.64
N PRO A 73 4.78 10.46 -5.89
CA PRO A 73 4.37 9.09 -6.16
C PRO A 73 2.86 8.95 -5.96
N GLU A 74 2.17 8.37 -6.94
CA GLU A 74 0.72 8.26 -6.97
C GLU A 74 0.27 6.80 -6.92
N LEU A 75 -0.60 6.49 -5.95
CA LEU A 75 -1.37 5.25 -5.84
C LEU A 75 -2.84 5.56 -6.14
N ASP A 76 -3.45 4.79 -7.05
CA ASP A 76 -4.90 4.90 -7.29
C ASP A 76 -5.67 4.28 -6.13
N ALA A 77 -5.20 3.16 -5.59
CA ALA A 77 -5.75 2.56 -4.39
C ALA A 77 -4.67 1.94 -3.48
N LEU A 78 -4.93 2.00 -2.19
CA LEU A 78 -4.21 1.30 -1.14
C LEU A 78 -5.18 0.34 -0.48
N VAL A 79 -4.83 -0.95 -0.43
CA VAL A 79 -5.59 -1.99 0.29
C VAL A 79 -4.88 -2.31 1.59
N VAL A 80 -5.60 -2.23 2.69
CA VAL A 80 -5.17 -2.74 4.00
C VAL A 80 -6.01 -3.97 4.30
N THR A 81 -5.38 -5.15 4.27
CA THR A 81 -6.10 -6.41 4.42
C THR A 81 -6.58 -6.62 5.86
N HIS A 82 -5.75 -6.25 6.83
CA HIS A 82 -6.08 -6.27 8.25
C HIS A 82 -5.04 -5.50 9.08
N GLU A 83 -5.31 -5.25 10.36
CA GLU A 83 -4.56 -4.36 11.24
C GLU A 83 -3.26 -4.93 11.81
N HIS A 84 -2.88 -6.17 11.50
CA HIS A 84 -1.65 -6.77 12.01
C HIS A 84 -0.39 -6.02 11.56
N TRP A 85 0.57 -5.93 12.45
CA TRP A 85 1.77 -5.09 12.25
C TRP A 85 2.60 -5.46 11.01
N ASP A 86 2.66 -6.73 10.68
CA ASP A 86 3.30 -7.24 9.47
C ASP A 86 2.62 -6.85 8.15
N HIS A 87 1.44 -6.22 8.23
CA HIS A 87 0.69 -5.69 7.10
C HIS A 87 0.61 -4.16 7.07
N VAL A 88 0.70 -3.48 8.21
CA VAL A 88 0.44 -2.04 8.31
C VAL A 88 1.57 -1.20 8.89
N ALA A 89 2.65 -1.82 9.36
CA ALA A 89 3.69 -1.13 10.14
C ALA A 89 4.24 0.13 9.47
N PHE A 90 4.35 0.16 8.14
CA PHE A 90 4.96 1.27 7.41
C PHE A 90 4.00 2.40 7.07
N PHE A 91 2.70 2.20 7.27
CA PHE A 91 1.71 3.28 7.19
C PHE A 91 1.63 4.09 8.48
N HIS A 92 2.14 3.54 9.59
CA HIS A 92 2.05 4.18 10.88
C HIS A 92 2.97 5.42 10.94
N PRO A 93 2.44 6.59 11.36
CA PRO A 93 3.29 7.73 11.65
C PRO A 93 4.20 7.36 12.81
N THR A 94 5.50 7.40 12.59
CA THR A 94 6.48 6.86 13.52
C THR A 94 6.53 7.65 14.83
N ARG A 95 6.45 6.96 15.94
CA ARG A 95 6.69 7.51 17.27
C ARG A 95 8.13 8.06 17.37
N GLY A 96 8.28 9.27 17.87
CA GLY A 96 9.59 9.82 18.24
C GLY A 96 10.42 10.39 17.08
N GLY A 97 9.78 11.02 16.09
CA GLY A 97 10.48 11.82 15.07
C GLY A 97 11.08 11.00 13.93
N LYS A 98 10.75 9.75 13.81
CA LYS A 98 11.13 8.92 12.65
C LYS A 98 10.12 9.10 11.49
N LYS A 99 10.64 8.97 10.30
CA LYS A 99 10.05 9.26 9.00
C LYS A 99 8.68 8.61 8.78
N ASN A 100 7.67 9.41 8.47
CA ASN A 100 6.44 8.92 7.86
C ASN A 100 6.74 8.55 6.39
N TYR A 101 6.85 7.27 6.10
CA TYR A 101 7.25 6.77 4.78
C TYR A 101 6.27 7.15 3.67
N PHE A 102 4.99 7.28 3.99
CA PHE A 102 3.93 7.56 3.01
C PHE A 102 3.47 9.02 2.98
N ALA A 103 4.12 9.92 3.73
CA ALA A 103 3.74 11.33 3.80
C ALA A 103 3.73 12.05 2.44
N ASP A 104 4.62 11.63 1.53
CA ASP A 104 4.77 12.24 0.21
C ASP A 104 3.89 11.57 -0.86
N PHE A 105 3.22 10.46 -0.54
CA PHE A 105 2.39 9.76 -1.50
C PHE A 105 1.04 10.44 -1.67
N LYS A 106 0.58 10.48 -2.91
CA LYS A 106 -0.80 10.81 -3.24
C LYS A 106 -1.59 9.52 -3.37
N ILE A 107 -2.58 9.32 -2.50
CA ILE A 107 -3.40 8.12 -2.45
C ILE A 107 -4.83 8.50 -2.84
N GLY A 108 -5.35 7.86 -3.89
CA GLY A 108 -6.68 8.14 -4.41
C GLY A 108 -7.78 7.54 -3.53
N GLN A 109 -7.65 6.27 -3.19
CA GLN A 109 -8.62 5.53 -2.37
C GLN A 109 -7.89 4.64 -1.36
N ILE A 110 -8.54 4.39 -0.21
CA ILE A 110 -8.08 3.40 0.77
C ILE A 110 -9.21 2.39 0.95
N TRP A 111 -8.89 1.12 0.74
CA TRP A 111 -9.81 0.00 0.90
C TRP A 111 -9.45 -0.77 2.16
N LEU A 112 -10.39 -0.83 3.09
CA LEU A 112 -10.26 -1.53 4.37
C LEU A 112 -11.14 -2.78 4.35
N ALA A 113 -10.89 -3.70 5.29
CA ALA A 113 -11.77 -4.83 5.50
C ALA A 113 -13.17 -4.35 5.96
N TRP A 114 -14.22 -5.10 5.63
CA TRP A 114 -15.58 -4.77 6.05
C TRP A 114 -15.73 -4.67 7.58
N THR A 115 -14.88 -5.36 8.33
CA THR A 115 -14.83 -5.29 9.80
C THR A 115 -14.47 -3.89 10.32
N GLU A 116 -13.89 -3.04 9.49
CA GLU A 116 -13.56 -1.65 9.81
C GLU A 116 -14.68 -0.67 9.44
N ASP A 117 -15.79 -1.16 8.85
CA ASP A 117 -16.92 -0.31 8.48
C ASP A 117 -17.73 0.11 9.72
N PRO A 118 -17.74 1.41 10.08
CA PRO A 118 -18.47 1.89 11.23
C PRO A 118 -19.99 1.82 11.07
N ASP A 119 -20.46 1.69 9.83
CA ASP A 119 -21.89 1.62 9.52
C ASP A 119 -22.41 0.17 9.47
N ASP A 120 -21.53 -0.81 9.46
CA ASP A 120 -21.88 -2.23 9.51
C ASP A 120 -22.16 -2.68 10.96
N GLU A 121 -23.33 -3.29 11.20
CA GLU A 121 -23.77 -3.71 12.53
C GLU A 121 -22.96 -4.89 13.08
N GLU A 122 -22.58 -5.83 12.21
CA GLU A 122 -21.78 -6.99 12.59
C GLU A 122 -20.34 -6.58 12.90
N ALA A 123 -19.75 -5.67 12.08
CA ALA A 123 -18.45 -5.09 12.35
C ALA A 123 -18.41 -4.38 13.71
N ARG A 124 -19.40 -3.54 14.02
CA ARG A 124 -19.50 -2.87 15.32
C ARG A 124 -19.60 -3.88 16.48
N THR A 125 -20.35 -4.95 16.29
CA THR A 125 -20.51 -5.99 17.33
C THR A 125 -19.19 -6.71 17.59
N ILE A 126 -18.43 -7.04 16.54
CA ILE A 126 -17.10 -7.66 16.67
C ILE A 126 -16.15 -6.72 17.39
N ASN A 127 -16.05 -5.47 16.94
CA ASN A 127 -15.11 -4.48 17.49
C ASN A 127 -15.44 -4.09 18.95
N SER A 128 -16.69 -4.21 19.37
CA SER A 128 -17.07 -3.95 20.76
C SER A 128 -16.63 -5.04 21.75
N ARG A 129 -16.17 -6.20 21.24
CA ARG A 129 -15.74 -7.35 22.04
C ARG A 129 -14.23 -7.49 22.15
N LEU A 130 -13.47 -6.65 21.45
CA LEU A 130 -12.01 -6.58 21.48
C LEU A 130 -11.54 -5.54 22.49
#